data_31e9949ec24498d301888eeb5956d75a
#
_entry.id   31e9949ec24498d301888eeb5956d75a
#
_cell.length_a   1.000
_cell.length_b   1.000
_cell.length_c   1.000
_cell.angle_alpha   90.00
_cell.angle_beta   90.00
_cell.angle_gamma   90.00
#
_symmetry.space_group_name_H-M   'P 1'
#
loop_
_entity.id
_entity.type
_entity.pdbx_description
1 polymer ?
#
loop_
_entity_poly.entity_id
_entity_poly.type
_entity_poly.pdbx_seq_one_letter_code
_entity_poly.pdbx_strand_id
1 'polypeptide(L)'
;VILVTGGGGSIGSELCRQIAAHDAKTLIIFDIYENNAYDIQLELKEKYPKLDLVTLIGSVRDSRRIEQVFEKYHPEIVFHAAAHKHVPLMEDSPCEAIKNNVLGTYKTAYAAVTHGCKRFVLISTDKAVNPTNVMGASKRLCEMVVQSFDRMVKLGQACRIPSLSVHGNPLAK
;
A
#
# COMPACT_ATOMS: atom_id res chain seq x y z
N VAL A 1 -9.29 7.66 10.10
CA VAL A 1 -9.44 6.91 8.83
C VAL A 1 -8.17 6.09 8.60
N ILE A 2 -8.33 4.78 8.40
CA ILE A 2 -7.22 3.84 8.20
C ILE A 2 -7.38 3.17 6.84
N LEU A 3 -6.33 3.16 6.03
CA LEU A 3 -6.26 2.48 4.74
C LEU A 3 -5.36 1.24 4.83
N VAL A 4 -5.87 0.10 4.37
CA VAL A 4 -5.08 -1.13 4.21
C VAL A 4 -5.03 -1.48 2.72
N THR A 5 -3.86 -1.37 2.10
CA THR A 5 -3.65 -1.85 0.74
C THR A 5 -3.25 -3.32 0.75
N GLY A 6 -3.75 -4.10 -0.19
CA GLY A 6 -3.61 -5.56 -0.14
C GLY A 6 -4.48 -6.18 0.97
N GLY A 7 -5.60 -5.52 1.30
CA GLY A 7 -6.45 -5.87 2.43
C GLY A 7 -7.19 -7.20 2.29
N GLY A 8 -7.31 -7.76 1.09
CA GLY A 8 -7.82 -9.10 0.84
C GLY A 8 -6.77 -10.22 0.98
N GLY A 9 -5.48 -9.87 1.02
CA GLY A 9 -4.40 -10.84 1.21
C GLY A 9 -4.33 -11.40 2.63
N SER A 10 -3.53 -12.46 2.84
CA SER A 10 -3.44 -13.15 4.15
C SER A 10 -3.06 -12.21 5.30
N ILE A 11 -2.04 -11.38 5.12
CA ILE A 11 -1.62 -10.41 6.15
C ILE A 11 -2.56 -9.21 6.19
N GLY A 12 -2.97 -8.70 5.02
CA GLY A 12 -3.85 -7.54 4.94
C GLY A 12 -5.23 -7.79 5.57
N SER A 13 -5.82 -8.96 5.36
CA SER A 13 -7.10 -9.33 5.98
C SER A 13 -7.00 -9.44 7.50
N GLU A 14 -5.89 -9.98 8.00
CA GLU A 14 -5.67 -10.04 9.45
C GLU A 14 -5.46 -8.64 10.05
N LEU A 15 -4.72 -7.76 9.38
CA LEU A 15 -4.64 -6.35 9.78
C LEU A 15 -6.02 -5.70 9.81
N CYS A 16 -6.87 -5.95 8.81
CA CYS A 16 -8.24 -5.43 8.80
C CYS A 16 -9.05 -5.93 10.00
N ARG A 17 -8.93 -7.21 10.38
CA ARG A 17 -9.58 -7.77 11.59
C ARG A 17 -9.12 -7.08 12.87
N GLN A 18 -7.80 -6.94 13.02
CA GLN A 18 -7.22 -6.30 14.20
C GLN A 18 -7.65 -4.82 14.30
N ILE A 19 -7.60 -4.09 13.18
CA ILE A 19 -8.02 -2.68 13.13
C ILE A 19 -9.50 -2.55 13.48
N ALA A 20 -10.36 -3.42 12.94
CA ALA A 20 -11.79 -3.42 13.23
C ALA A 20 -12.09 -3.68 14.72
N ALA A 21 -11.29 -4.54 15.38
CA ALA A 21 -11.42 -4.84 16.80
C ALA A 21 -10.96 -3.68 17.72
N HIS A 22 -10.27 -2.67 17.20
CA HIS A 22 -9.75 -1.52 17.95
C HIS A 22 -10.50 -0.22 17.67
N ASP A 23 -11.79 -0.28 17.41
CA ASP A 23 -12.70 0.87 17.27
C ASP A 23 -12.26 1.93 16.25
N ALA A 24 -11.70 1.50 15.13
CA ALA A 24 -11.39 2.41 14.03
C ALA A 24 -12.67 3.10 13.53
N LYS A 25 -12.64 4.42 13.35
CA LYS A 25 -13.79 5.18 12.86
C LYS A 25 -14.17 4.74 11.44
N THR A 26 -13.20 4.66 10.55
CA THR A 26 -13.36 4.24 9.16
C THR A 26 -12.19 3.34 8.79
N LEU A 27 -12.49 2.16 8.24
CA LEU A 27 -11.51 1.23 7.67
C LEU A 27 -11.74 1.13 6.17
N ILE A 28 -10.68 1.38 5.39
CA ILE A 28 -10.69 1.26 3.94
C ILE A 28 -9.86 0.04 3.55
N ILE A 29 -10.51 -0.93 2.92
CA ILE A 29 -9.87 -2.09 2.28
C ILE A 29 -9.63 -1.72 0.82
N PHE A 30 -8.38 -1.77 0.37
CA PHE A 30 -8.00 -1.54 -1.02
C PHE A 30 -7.25 -2.73 -1.57
N ASP A 31 -7.81 -3.42 -2.55
CA ASP A 31 -7.21 -4.61 -3.14
C ASP A 31 -7.49 -4.68 -4.63
N ILE A 32 -6.65 -5.42 -5.37
CA ILE A 32 -6.86 -5.71 -6.78
C ILE A 32 -7.76 -6.94 -6.96
N TYR A 33 -7.79 -7.87 -5.99
CA TYR A 33 -8.56 -9.09 -6.03
C TYR A 33 -9.93 -8.91 -5.39
N GLU A 34 -10.96 -8.84 -6.24
CA GLU A 34 -12.35 -8.60 -5.83
C GLU A 34 -12.85 -9.66 -4.84
N ASN A 35 -12.66 -10.95 -5.13
CA ASN A 35 -13.20 -12.01 -4.29
C ASN A 35 -12.67 -11.93 -2.86
N ASN A 36 -11.33 -11.83 -2.71
CA ASN A 36 -10.71 -11.76 -1.39
C ASN A 36 -11.13 -10.48 -0.63
N ALA A 37 -11.27 -9.35 -1.33
CA ALA A 37 -11.74 -8.12 -0.73
C ALA A 37 -13.20 -8.23 -0.29
N TYR A 38 -14.03 -8.93 -1.05
CA TYR A 38 -15.43 -9.18 -0.73
C TYR A 38 -15.58 -10.11 0.49
N ASP A 39 -14.81 -11.19 0.55
CA ASP A 39 -14.85 -12.13 1.67
C ASP A 39 -14.56 -11.44 3.01
N ILE A 40 -13.48 -10.67 3.08
CA ILE A 40 -13.15 -9.92 4.31
C ILE A 40 -14.18 -8.83 4.61
N GLN A 41 -14.77 -8.21 3.59
CA GLN A 41 -15.86 -7.23 3.77
C GLN A 41 -17.07 -7.87 4.44
N LEU A 42 -17.51 -9.04 3.97
CA LEU A 42 -18.65 -9.76 4.54
C LEU A 42 -18.38 -10.12 6.00
N GLU A 43 -17.23 -10.71 6.28
CA GLU A 43 -16.84 -11.07 7.63
C GLU A 43 -16.85 -9.86 8.59
N LEU A 44 -16.27 -8.73 8.17
CA LEU A 44 -16.18 -7.56 9.03
C LEU A 44 -17.52 -6.84 9.21
N LYS A 45 -18.38 -6.82 8.19
CA LYS A 45 -19.74 -6.27 8.34
C LYS A 45 -20.59 -7.06 9.30
N GLU A 46 -20.45 -8.38 9.31
CA GLU A 46 -21.16 -9.26 10.24
C GLU A 46 -20.67 -9.04 11.68
N LYS A 47 -19.34 -9.05 11.90
CA LYS A 47 -18.76 -8.93 13.25
C LYS A 47 -18.81 -7.51 13.82
N TYR A 48 -18.67 -6.50 12.97
CA TYR A 48 -18.57 -5.09 13.37
C TYR A 48 -19.56 -4.21 12.60
N PRO A 49 -20.88 -4.36 12.82
CA PRO A 49 -21.91 -3.68 12.02
C PRO A 49 -21.91 -2.15 12.17
N LYS A 50 -21.24 -1.61 13.18
CA LYS A 50 -21.10 -0.16 13.42
C LYS A 50 -19.85 0.44 12.78
N LEU A 51 -18.92 -0.39 12.26
CA LEU A 51 -17.71 0.08 11.62
C LEU A 51 -18.06 0.70 10.26
N ASP A 52 -17.61 1.92 10.03
CA ASP A 52 -17.65 2.52 8.69
C ASP A 52 -16.61 1.83 7.81
N LEU A 53 -17.05 0.79 7.09
CA LEU A 53 -16.21 -0.07 6.27
C LEU A 53 -16.39 0.24 4.80
N VAL A 54 -15.31 0.65 4.16
CA VAL A 54 -15.23 0.96 2.73
C VAL A 54 -14.34 -0.07 2.04
N THR A 55 -14.87 -0.74 1.02
CA THR A 55 -14.08 -1.69 0.20
C THR A 55 -13.95 -1.15 -1.21
N LEU A 56 -12.73 -1.03 -1.67
CA LEU A 56 -12.38 -0.45 -2.96
C LEU A 56 -11.50 -1.41 -3.76
N ILE A 57 -11.88 -1.62 -5.02
CA ILE A 57 -11.08 -2.41 -5.95
C ILE A 57 -10.18 -1.46 -6.76
N GLY A 58 -8.90 -1.82 -6.82
CA GLY A 58 -7.90 -1.08 -7.55
C GLY A 58 -6.49 -1.60 -7.34
N SER A 59 -5.59 -1.18 -8.20
CA SER A 59 -4.17 -1.54 -8.14
C SER A 59 -3.35 -0.39 -7.54
N VAL A 60 -2.40 -0.72 -6.66
CA VAL A 60 -1.40 0.25 -6.16
C VAL A 60 -0.47 0.77 -7.28
N ARG A 61 -0.50 0.13 -8.45
CA ARG A 61 0.23 0.56 -9.66
C ARG A 61 -0.45 1.75 -10.34
N ASP A 62 -1.76 1.95 -10.08
CA ASP A 62 -2.56 3.03 -10.68
C ASP A 62 -2.50 4.30 -9.81
N SER A 63 -1.68 5.26 -10.24
CA SER A 63 -1.49 6.52 -9.52
C SER A 63 -2.80 7.32 -9.41
N ARG A 64 -3.65 7.33 -10.46
CA ARG A 64 -4.92 8.06 -10.44
C ARG A 64 -5.89 7.46 -9.43
N ARG A 65 -5.96 6.13 -9.39
CA ARG A 65 -6.83 5.43 -8.45
C ARG A 65 -6.39 5.66 -7.00
N ILE A 66 -5.09 5.60 -6.74
CA ILE A 66 -4.54 5.92 -5.42
C ILE A 66 -4.84 7.36 -5.03
N GLU A 67 -4.57 8.31 -5.93
CA GLU A 67 -4.85 9.73 -5.68
C GLU A 67 -6.32 9.98 -5.33
N GLN A 68 -7.27 9.44 -6.09
CA GLN A 68 -8.70 9.51 -5.82
C GLN A 68 -9.07 8.98 -4.42
N VAL A 69 -8.42 7.91 -3.95
CA VAL A 69 -8.66 7.35 -2.62
C VAL A 69 -8.19 8.33 -1.55
N PHE A 70 -7.00 8.89 -1.70
CA PHE A 70 -6.45 9.84 -0.73
C PHE A 70 -7.22 11.17 -0.73
N GLU A 71 -7.59 11.70 -1.88
CA GLU A 71 -8.42 12.91 -2.02
C GLU A 71 -9.80 12.75 -1.36
N LYS A 72 -10.43 11.60 -1.55
CA LYS A 72 -11.79 11.39 -1.06
C LYS A 72 -11.86 11.07 0.44
N TYR A 73 -10.93 10.25 0.93
CA TYR A 73 -11.04 9.66 2.26
C TYR A 73 -10.04 10.21 3.28
N HIS A 74 -9.00 10.91 2.83
CA HIS A 74 -7.94 11.49 3.69
C HIS A 74 -7.43 10.54 4.76
N PRO A 75 -6.89 9.35 4.39
CA PRO A 75 -6.44 8.38 5.37
C PRO A 75 -5.31 8.94 6.24
N GLU A 76 -5.48 8.83 7.56
CA GLU A 76 -4.49 9.28 8.53
C GLU A 76 -3.38 8.24 8.76
N ILE A 77 -3.73 6.96 8.61
CA ILE A 77 -2.81 5.83 8.77
C ILE A 77 -2.95 4.91 7.56
N VAL A 78 -1.83 4.51 7.01
CA VAL A 78 -1.76 3.56 5.90
C VAL A 78 -0.97 2.34 6.32
N PHE A 79 -1.57 1.15 6.20
CA PHE A 79 -0.88 -0.13 6.23
C PHE A 79 -0.73 -0.64 4.79
N HIS A 80 0.50 -0.65 4.30
CA HIS A 80 0.79 -1.07 2.93
C HIS A 80 1.24 -2.52 2.89
N ALA A 81 0.27 -3.43 2.64
CA ALA A 81 0.50 -4.87 2.55
C ALA A 81 0.38 -5.41 1.11
N ALA A 82 0.04 -4.56 0.13
CA ALA A 82 -0.02 -4.95 -1.26
C ALA A 82 1.37 -5.30 -1.81
N ALA A 83 1.60 -6.56 -2.15
CA ALA A 83 2.85 -7.02 -2.74
C ALA A 83 2.69 -8.37 -3.45
N HIS A 84 3.49 -8.59 -4.50
CA HIS A 84 3.77 -9.92 -5.02
C HIS A 84 4.84 -10.58 -4.14
N LYS A 85 4.54 -11.75 -3.57
CA LYS A 85 5.35 -12.39 -2.52
C LYS A 85 5.92 -13.77 -2.86
N HIS A 86 5.45 -14.40 -3.91
CA HIS A 86 5.88 -15.75 -4.29
C HIS A 86 7.22 -15.70 -5.01
N VAL A 87 8.27 -16.20 -4.35
CA VAL A 87 9.64 -16.15 -4.86
C VAL A 87 9.79 -16.76 -6.27
N PRO A 88 9.33 -18.01 -6.55
CA PRO A 88 9.50 -18.59 -7.87
C PRO A 88 8.86 -17.75 -8.98
N LEU A 89 7.64 -17.24 -8.74
CA LEU A 89 6.93 -16.43 -9.73
C LEU A 89 7.62 -15.09 -9.99
N MET A 90 8.32 -14.54 -9.00
CA MET A 90 9.03 -13.27 -9.17
C MET A 90 10.40 -13.45 -9.84
N GLU A 91 11.01 -14.63 -9.72
CA GLU A 91 12.18 -14.98 -10.53
C GLU A 91 11.82 -15.04 -12.03
N ASP A 92 10.67 -15.62 -12.36
CA ASP A 92 10.18 -15.69 -13.74
C ASP A 92 9.60 -14.34 -14.24
N SER A 93 9.24 -13.45 -13.34
CA SER A 93 8.58 -12.18 -13.66
C SER A 93 9.16 -10.97 -12.89
N PRO A 94 10.49 -10.69 -13.02
CA PRO A 94 11.15 -9.68 -12.20
C PRO A 94 10.61 -8.27 -12.42
N CYS A 95 10.22 -7.93 -13.65
CA CYS A 95 9.64 -6.63 -13.96
C CYS A 95 8.30 -6.40 -13.24
N GLU A 96 7.50 -7.45 -13.05
CA GLU A 96 6.24 -7.34 -12.32
C GLU A 96 6.47 -7.16 -10.83
N ALA A 97 7.51 -7.77 -10.25
CA ALA A 97 7.94 -7.49 -8.88
C ALA A 97 8.29 -6.01 -8.69
N ILE A 98 9.07 -5.43 -9.59
CA ILE A 98 9.44 -4.00 -9.53
C ILE A 98 8.21 -3.12 -9.71
N LYS A 99 7.39 -3.35 -10.73
CA LYS A 99 6.19 -2.53 -10.99
C LYS A 99 5.19 -2.56 -9.83
N ASN A 100 4.93 -3.74 -9.27
CA ASN A 100 3.94 -3.87 -8.21
C ASN A 100 4.51 -3.48 -6.84
N ASN A 101 5.65 -4.06 -6.45
CA ASN A 101 6.19 -3.86 -5.13
C ASN A 101 6.83 -2.48 -5.00
N VAL A 102 7.81 -2.15 -5.86
CA VAL A 102 8.59 -0.92 -5.72
C VAL A 102 7.79 0.31 -6.16
N LEU A 103 7.30 0.32 -7.41
CA LEU A 103 6.54 1.47 -7.92
C LEU A 103 5.19 1.62 -7.23
N GLY A 104 4.53 0.50 -6.87
CA GLY A 104 3.29 0.53 -6.08
C GLY A 104 3.52 1.14 -4.68
N THR A 105 4.59 0.75 -3.99
CA THR A 105 4.98 1.36 -2.71
C THR A 105 5.30 2.84 -2.87
N TYR A 106 6.08 3.21 -3.90
CA TYR A 106 6.40 4.61 -4.18
C TYR A 106 5.16 5.46 -4.35
N LYS A 107 4.25 5.05 -5.22
CA LYS A 107 3.01 5.80 -5.53
C LYS A 107 2.11 5.94 -4.31
N THR A 108 1.96 4.88 -3.53
CA THR A 108 1.15 4.91 -2.31
C THR A 108 1.78 5.79 -1.23
N ALA A 109 3.09 5.70 -1.03
CA ALA A 109 3.82 6.54 -0.08
C ALA A 109 3.84 8.01 -0.53
N TYR A 110 3.97 8.27 -1.83
CA TYR A 110 3.87 9.62 -2.40
C TYR A 110 2.52 10.26 -2.08
N ALA A 111 1.42 9.57 -2.38
CA ALA A 111 0.08 10.04 -2.05
C ALA A 111 -0.09 10.25 -0.53
N ALA A 112 0.45 9.36 0.30
CA ALA A 112 0.41 9.52 1.75
C ALA A 112 1.09 10.81 2.21
N VAL A 113 2.27 11.14 1.66
CA VAL A 113 3.00 12.36 2.00
C VAL A 113 2.26 13.61 1.49
N THR A 114 1.80 13.61 0.24
CA THR A 114 1.15 14.78 -0.37
C THR A 114 -0.21 15.11 0.25
N HIS A 115 -0.92 14.11 0.78
CA HIS A 115 -2.19 14.29 1.48
C HIS A 115 -2.06 14.36 3.01
N GLY A 116 -0.86 14.50 3.54
CA GLY A 116 -0.64 14.74 4.98
C GLY A 116 -0.98 13.54 5.88
N CYS A 117 -0.83 12.31 5.37
CA CYS A 117 -0.98 11.09 6.16
C CYS A 117 -0.01 11.12 7.36
N LYS A 118 -0.50 10.78 8.54
CA LYS A 118 0.28 10.84 9.78
C LYS A 118 1.25 9.68 9.94
N ARG A 119 0.87 8.48 9.45
CA ARG A 119 1.67 7.26 9.58
C ARG A 119 1.54 6.38 8.35
N PHE A 120 2.67 5.97 7.81
CA PHE A 120 2.76 4.98 6.74
C PHE A 120 3.55 3.78 7.23
N VAL A 121 2.92 2.60 7.25
CA VAL A 121 3.52 1.34 7.71
C VAL A 121 3.65 0.40 6.53
N LEU A 122 4.88 0.11 6.14
CA LEU A 122 5.19 -0.88 5.11
C LEU A 122 5.28 -2.27 5.74
N ILE A 123 4.50 -3.21 5.26
CA ILE A 123 4.67 -4.62 5.61
C ILE A 123 5.82 -5.19 4.77
N SER A 124 6.90 -5.57 5.45
CA SER A 124 8.09 -6.13 4.83
C SER A 124 8.25 -7.63 5.15
N THR A 125 9.42 -8.18 4.93
CA THR A 125 9.75 -9.61 5.07
C THR A 125 11.19 -9.78 5.51
N ASP A 126 11.49 -10.90 6.17
CA ASP A 126 12.85 -11.35 6.48
C ASP A 126 13.75 -11.49 5.23
N LYS A 127 13.13 -11.83 4.08
CA LYS A 127 13.82 -11.97 2.78
C LYS A 127 14.34 -10.66 2.19
N ALA A 128 13.97 -9.52 2.78
CA ALA A 128 14.54 -8.21 2.45
C ALA A 128 15.91 -7.96 3.11
N VAL A 129 16.26 -8.78 4.11
CA VAL A 129 17.58 -8.73 4.78
C VAL A 129 18.57 -9.55 3.97
N ASN A 130 19.60 -8.91 3.42
CA ASN A 130 20.57 -9.54 2.51
C ASN A 130 19.89 -10.38 1.41
N PRO A 131 19.11 -9.76 0.53
CA PRO A 131 18.24 -10.48 -0.39
C PRO A 131 19.02 -11.33 -1.39
N THR A 132 18.61 -12.58 -1.54
CA THR A 132 19.20 -13.56 -2.46
C THR A 132 18.28 -13.89 -3.65
N ASN A 133 17.12 -13.22 -3.73
CA ASN A 133 16.12 -13.43 -4.76
C ASN A 133 15.42 -12.11 -5.14
N VAL A 134 14.77 -12.10 -6.32
CA VAL A 134 14.10 -10.92 -6.88
C VAL A 134 13.02 -10.38 -5.94
N MET A 135 12.21 -11.25 -5.34
CA MET A 135 11.15 -10.83 -4.42
C MET A 135 11.73 -10.11 -3.20
N GLY A 136 12.73 -10.69 -2.54
CA GLY A 136 13.42 -10.08 -1.41
C GLY A 136 14.09 -8.75 -1.78
N ALA A 137 14.78 -8.70 -2.93
CA ALA A 137 15.39 -7.48 -3.45
C ALA A 137 14.35 -6.38 -3.71
N SER A 138 13.19 -6.73 -4.30
CA SER A 138 12.10 -5.78 -4.52
C SER A 138 11.56 -5.22 -3.20
N LYS A 139 11.42 -6.04 -2.17
CA LYS A 139 10.98 -5.61 -0.84
C LYS A 139 12.02 -4.72 -0.15
N ARG A 140 13.32 -5.03 -0.31
CA ARG A 140 14.39 -4.15 0.18
C ARG A 140 14.34 -2.77 -0.47
N LEU A 141 14.09 -2.70 -1.77
CA LEU A 141 13.88 -1.43 -2.46
C LEU A 141 12.65 -0.67 -1.92
N CYS A 142 11.55 -1.37 -1.59
CA CYS A 142 10.39 -0.75 -0.93
C CYS A 142 10.78 -0.10 0.40
N GLU A 143 11.58 -0.79 1.23
CA GLU A 143 12.08 -0.23 2.49
C GLU A 143 12.91 1.03 2.26
N MET A 144 13.80 1.02 1.28
CA MET A 144 14.62 2.19 0.92
C MET A 144 13.76 3.37 0.45
N VAL A 145 12.71 3.12 -0.31
CA VAL A 145 11.73 4.16 -0.72
C VAL A 145 11.11 4.80 0.52
N VAL A 146 10.56 4.00 1.44
CA VAL A 146 9.90 4.51 2.64
C VAL A 146 10.88 5.27 3.54
N GLN A 147 12.08 4.74 3.74
CA GLN A 147 13.15 5.41 4.50
C GLN A 147 13.56 6.75 3.88
N SER A 148 13.67 6.80 2.55
CA SER A 148 13.98 8.04 1.82
C SER A 148 12.88 9.08 2.00
N PHE A 149 11.61 8.68 1.91
CA PHE A 149 10.48 9.57 2.09
C PHE A 149 10.40 10.11 3.52
N ASP A 150 10.57 9.25 4.53
CA ASP A 150 10.62 9.64 5.94
C ASP A 150 11.72 10.69 6.19
N ARG A 151 12.91 10.45 5.61
CA ARG A 151 14.01 11.42 5.69
C ARG A 151 13.67 12.76 5.04
N MET A 152 13.09 12.75 3.84
CA MET A 152 12.69 13.96 3.12
C MET A 152 11.64 14.76 3.88
N VAL A 153 10.65 14.07 4.47
CA VAL A 153 9.61 14.69 5.30
C VAL A 153 10.23 15.32 6.56
N LYS A 154 11.10 14.61 7.27
CA LYS A 154 11.79 15.10 8.48
C LYS A 154 12.67 16.32 8.21
N LEU A 155 13.25 16.43 7.01
CA LEU A 155 14.05 17.57 6.58
C LEU A 155 13.20 18.76 6.04
N GLY A 156 11.87 18.66 6.03
CA GLY A 156 10.99 19.65 5.43
C GLY A 156 11.10 19.74 3.90
N GLN A 157 11.60 18.71 3.25
CA GLN A 157 11.84 18.66 1.80
C GLN A 157 10.84 17.76 1.06
N ALA A 158 9.68 17.50 1.64
CA ALA A 158 8.64 16.66 1.04
C ALA A 158 8.26 17.11 -0.38
N CYS A 159 8.24 18.41 -0.65
CA CYS A 159 7.95 18.99 -1.97
C CYS A 159 8.98 18.62 -3.06
N ARG A 160 10.15 18.11 -2.68
CA ARG A 160 11.19 17.66 -3.62
C ARG A 160 11.04 16.20 -4.03
N ILE A 161 10.11 15.45 -3.43
CA ILE A 161 9.84 14.06 -3.83
C ILE A 161 9.15 14.12 -5.19
N PRO A 162 9.74 13.54 -6.26
CA PRO A 162 9.15 13.62 -7.59
C PRO A 162 7.88 12.78 -7.70
N SER A 163 6.85 13.30 -8.36
CA SER A 163 5.69 12.50 -8.73
C SER A 163 6.06 11.54 -9.87
N LEU A 164 5.55 10.31 -9.80
CA LEU A 164 5.58 9.40 -10.93
C LEU A 164 4.29 9.60 -11.73
N SER A 165 4.42 10.04 -12.98
CA SER A 165 3.27 10.19 -13.88
C SER A 165 2.56 8.87 -14.09
N VAL A 166 1.30 8.94 -14.53
CA VAL A 166 0.42 7.78 -14.79
C VAL A 166 1.06 6.76 -15.74
N HIS A 167 1.96 7.19 -16.61
CA HIS A 167 2.63 6.34 -17.60
C HIS A 167 4.09 5.99 -17.25
N GLY A 168 4.52 6.27 -16.02
CA GLY A 168 5.87 5.96 -15.59
C GLY A 168 6.97 6.78 -16.28
N ASN A 169 6.63 7.81 -17.02
CA ASN A 169 7.59 8.73 -17.61
C ASN A 169 7.72 9.98 -16.73
N PRO A 170 8.81 10.13 -15.96
CA PRO A 170 9.01 11.31 -15.12
C PRO A 170 9.27 12.60 -15.92
N LEU A 171 9.41 12.50 -17.25
CA LEU A 171 9.71 13.62 -18.14
C LEU A 171 8.52 14.07 -19.00
N ALA A 172 7.36 13.44 -18.87
CA ALA A 172 6.15 13.91 -19.53
C ALA A 172 5.54 15.07 -18.72
N LYS A 173 6.03 16.28 -18.97
CA LYS A 173 5.31 17.52 -18.65
C LYS A 173 4.29 17.82 -19.75
#